data_5bc4d6bb843d22189ee853a363263493
#
_entry.id   5bc4d6bb843d22189ee853a363263493
#
_cell.length_a   1.000
_cell.length_b   1.000
_cell.length_c   1.000
_cell.angle_alpha   90.00
_cell.angle_beta   90.00
_cell.angle_gamma   90.00
#
_symmetry.space_group_name_H-M   'P 1'
#
loop_
_entity.id
_entity.type
_entity.pdbx_description
1 polymer ?
#
loop_
_entity_poly.entity_id
_entity_poly.type
_entity_poly.pdbx_seq_one_letter_code
_entity_poly.pdbx_strand_id
1 'polypeptide(L)'
;MKLSVVIVSYNVKYYLEQCLLSLRRALRGIPAAIWIVDNNSHDNTPAYIAARFPEANIIVNNANLGFARANNIAIKQARGEYLLLLNPDTIVPEDTLARCIRFMDNRPDAGACGVAMLKDDGSFAYESRRGLPTPFTAFCKISGLCALFPRSRLFGRYYLRYLNKNKINRIDVVSGAFCFLRRSAIDKVGLLDEDFFMYGEDIDLSFRLLNAGYKNFYLPLRILHYKGESTQKSSARYLHVFYNAMLIFFNKHYRARFPLLAPIVRTAVTARALLDFCSQKNKRLKLKNKHKKNWLFIGQRETFILARQLLSDNATDLDFVEASEKNLPHGHLDLSRKLNRYDCVVYDTDAFSYKRILLIMAHEHGVNRLRLGTFSPLSGRLVTMDRVY
;
A
#
# COMPACT_ATOMS: atom_id res chain seq x y z
N MET A 1 -1.87 16.08 -20.44
CA MET A 1 -2.10 15.34 -19.19
C MET A 1 -0.77 14.84 -18.66
N LYS A 2 -0.36 15.24 -17.44
CA LYS A 2 0.94 14.84 -16.86
C LYS A 2 0.86 13.47 -16.16
N LEU A 3 -0.24 13.22 -15.44
CA LEU A 3 -0.40 12.01 -14.66
C LEU A 3 -1.78 11.37 -14.86
N SER A 4 -1.85 10.05 -14.99
CA SER A 4 -3.07 9.27 -14.83
C SER A 4 -2.93 8.35 -13.62
N VAL A 5 -3.82 8.48 -12.65
CA VAL A 5 -3.89 7.62 -11.46
C VAL A 5 -4.92 6.53 -11.72
N VAL A 6 -4.54 5.28 -11.54
CA VAL A 6 -5.41 4.11 -11.74
C VAL A 6 -5.56 3.38 -10.40
N ILE A 7 -6.80 3.20 -9.95
CA ILE A 7 -7.15 2.57 -8.68
C ILE A 7 -8.14 1.44 -8.97
N VAL A 8 -7.81 0.23 -8.56
CA VAL A 8 -8.75 -0.91 -8.59
C VAL A 8 -9.38 -1.07 -7.23
N SER A 9 -10.71 -1.05 -7.16
CA SER A 9 -11.50 -1.16 -5.93
C SER A 9 -12.30 -2.46 -5.87
N TYR A 10 -12.40 -3.06 -4.68
CA TYR A 10 -13.26 -4.20 -4.41
C TYR A 10 -13.68 -4.25 -2.94
N ASN A 11 -14.93 -3.85 -2.63
CA ASN A 11 -15.51 -3.84 -1.29
C ASN A 11 -14.70 -3.04 -0.24
N VAL A 12 -14.21 -1.85 -0.60
CA VAL A 12 -13.37 -0.99 0.27
C VAL A 12 -13.78 0.48 0.20
N LYS A 13 -15.07 0.73 0.10
CA LYS A 13 -15.69 2.04 -0.15
C LYS A 13 -15.06 3.20 0.63
N TYR A 14 -14.92 3.07 1.94
CA TYR A 14 -14.47 4.16 2.79
C TYR A 14 -12.95 4.36 2.81
N TYR A 15 -12.17 3.29 2.61
CA TYR A 15 -10.73 3.40 2.39
C TYR A 15 -10.44 4.09 1.05
N LEU A 16 -11.21 3.73 0.01
CA LEU A 16 -11.13 4.41 -1.29
C LEU A 16 -11.49 5.89 -1.16
N GLU A 17 -12.53 6.24 -0.42
CA GLU A 17 -12.88 7.65 -0.14
C GLU A 17 -11.70 8.39 0.51
N GLN A 18 -11.10 7.84 1.55
CA GLN A 18 -9.94 8.44 2.21
C GLN A 18 -8.74 8.58 1.26
N CYS A 19 -8.47 7.57 0.45
CA CYS A 19 -7.43 7.61 -0.58
C CYS A 19 -7.68 8.78 -1.55
N LEU A 20 -8.90 8.94 -2.06
CA LEU A 20 -9.30 10.01 -2.97
C LEU A 20 -9.20 11.40 -2.32
N LEU A 21 -9.59 11.56 -1.06
CA LEU A 21 -9.41 12.81 -0.31
C LEU A 21 -7.93 13.18 -0.18
N SER A 22 -7.06 12.20 0.07
CA SER A 22 -5.61 12.43 0.10
C SER A 22 -5.06 12.79 -1.30
N LEU A 23 -5.55 12.13 -2.34
CA LEU A 23 -5.18 12.41 -3.73
C LEU A 23 -5.60 13.81 -4.18
N ARG A 24 -6.78 14.29 -3.83
CA ARG A 24 -7.20 15.67 -4.10
C ARG A 24 -6.18 16.70 -3.60
N ARG A 25 -5.58 16.44 -2.43
CA ARG A 25 -4.52 17.31 -1.89
C ARG A 25 -3.19 17.11 -2.63
N ALA A 26 -2.82 15.87 -2.92
CA ALA A 26 -1.55 15.53 -3.58
C ALA A 26 -1.51 15.92 -5.07
N LEU A 27 -2.65 16.06 -5.71
CA LEU A 27 -2.78 16.44 -7.13
C LEU A 27 -2.91 17.96 -7.37
N ARG A 28 -2.93 18.79 -6.33
CA ARG A 28 -3.03 20.24 -6.49
C ARG A 28 -1.91 20.78 -7.41
N GLY A 29 -2.32 21.46 -8.49
CA GLY A 29 -1.38 22.02 -9.47
C GLY A 29 -0.78 21.00 -10.45
N ILE A 30 -1.23 19.74 -10.44
CA ILE A 30 -0.79 18.69 -11.37
C ILE A 30 -1.94 18.39 -12.35
N PRO A 31 -1.78 18.56 -13.67
CA PRO A 31 -2.75 18.13 -14.66
C PRO A 31 -2.88 16.61 -14.64
N ALA A 32 -3.93 16.11 -13.98
CA ALA A 32 -4.10 14.66 -13.74
C ALA A 32 -5.54 14.20 -14.01
N ALA A 33 -5.70 12.90 -14.33
CA ALA A 33 -6.98 12.20 -14.36
C ALA A 33 -6.94 11.02 -13.38
N ILE A 34 -8.05 10.78 -12.69
CA ILE A 34 -8.24 9.65 -11.80
C ILE A 34 -9.17 8.66 -12.49
N TRP A 35 -8.73 7.41 -12.58
CA TRP A 35 -9.47 6.27 -13.10
C TRP A 35 -9.70 5.28 -11.95
N ILE A 36 -10.97 4.95 -11.70
CA ILE A 36 -11.36 3.96 -10.69
C ILE A 36 -12.01 2.80 -11.41
N VAL A 37 -11.45 1.60 -11.24
CA VAL A 37 -12.04 0.37 -11.75
C VAL A 37 -12.64 -0.39 -10.59
N ASP A 38 -13.95 -0.39 -10.51
CA ASP A 38 -14.68 -1.18 -9.52
C ASP A 38 -14.79 -2.63 -10.01
N ASN A 39 -14.26 -3.53 -9.21
CA ASN A 39 -14.13 -4.94 -9.57
C ASN A 39 -15.32 -5.78 -9.09
N ASN A 40 -16.54 -5.27 -9.32
CA ASN A 40 -17.82 -5.85 -8.88
C ASN A 40 -18.00 -5.80 -7.35
N SER A 41 -17.92 -4.60 -6.77
CA SER A 41 -18.19 -4.39 -5.34
C SER A 41 -19.67 -4.53 -5.01
N HIS A 42 -19.97 -5.10 -3.83
CA HIS A 42 -21.33 -5.30 -3.31
C HIS A 42 -21.70 -4.28 -2.21
N ASP A 43 -20.80 -3.35 -1.86
CA ASP A 43 -20.96 -2.34 -0.82
C ASP A 43 -21.43 -0.97 -1.34
N ASN A 44 -21.96 -0.91 -2.57
CA ASN A 44 -22.39 0.31 -3.26
C ASN A 44 -21.25 1.32 -3.52
N THR A 45 -20.00 0.85 -3.62
CA THR A 45 -18.83 1.70 -3.91
C THR A 45 -19.02 2.58 -5.14
N PRO A 46 -19.45 2.08 -6.35
CA PRO A 46 -19.50 2.90 -7.55
C PRO A 46 -20.41 4.12 -7.41
N ALA A 47 -21.66 3.93 -6.97
CA ALA A 47 -22.61 5.02 -6.82
C ALA A 47 -22.19 6.02 -5.73
N TYR A 48 -21.65 5.52 -4.62
CA TYR A 48 -21.15 6.35 -3.53
C TYR A 48 -19.99 7.26 -3.97
N ILE A 49 -19.04 6.71 -4.71
CA ILE A 49 -17.87 7.47 -5.19
C ILE A 49 -18.26 8.43 -6.31
N ALA A 50 -19.14 8.05 -7.24
CA ALA A 50 -19.62 8.92 -8.30
C ALA A 50 -20.28 10.19 -7.76
N ALA A 51 -21.07 10.08 -6.68
CA ALA A 51 -21.73 11.23 -6.05
C ALA A 51 -20.75 12.20 -5.35
N ARG A 52 -19.61 11.71 -4.84
CA ARG A 52 -18.66 12.49 -4.02
C ARG A 52 -17.41 12.95 -4.78
N PHE A 53 -17.07 12.26 -5.85
CA PHE A 53 -15.87 12.50 -6.68
C PHE A 53 -16.24 12.53 -8.16
N PRO A 54 -17.05 13.51 -8.60
CA PRO A 54 -17.50 13.60 -9.99
C PRO A 54 -16.35 13.81 -10.99
N GLU A 55 -15.16 14.21 -10.51
CA GLU A 55 -13.95 14.34 -11.33
C GLU A 55 -13.30 12.99 -11.66
N ALA A 56 -13.68 11.90 -11.00
CA ALA A 56 -13.12 10.58 -11.23
C ALA A 56 -13.84 9.84 -12.37
N ASN A 57 -13.08 9.21 -13.25
CA ASN A 57 -13.63 8.32 -14.27
C ASN A 57 -13.84 6.94 -13.64
N ILE A 58 -15.09 6.48 -13.56
CA ILE A 58 -15.44 5.20 -12.92
C ILE A 58 -15.80 4.18 -14.01
N ILE A 59 -15.17 3.01 -13.94
CA ILE A 59 -15.43 1.85 -14.77
C ILE A 59 -15.91 0.73 -13.84
N VAL A 60 -17.07 0.16 -14.10
CA VAL A 60 -17.66 -0.90 -13.29
C VAL A 60 -17.60 -2.23 -14.05
N ASN A 61 -16.93 -3.21 -13.49
CA ASN A 61 -16.86 -4.56 -14.03
C ASN A 61 -18.04 -5.42 -13.52
N ASN A 62 -18.51 -6.35 -14.36
CA ASN A 62 -19.59 -7.28 -14.00
C ASN A 62 -19.10 -8.48 -13.17
N ALA A 63 -17.79 -8.63 -12.98
CA ALA A 63 -17.15 -9.67 -12.18
C ALA A 63 -15.81 -9.17 -11.62
N ASN A 64 -15.30 -9.83 -10.59
CA ASN A 64 -13.94 -9.58 -10.11
C ASN A 64 -12.91 -10.19 -11.07
N LEU A 65 -12.34 -9.37 -11.93
CA LEU A 65 -11.36 -9.76 -12.96
C LEU A 65 -9.94 -9.92 -12.44
N GLY A 66 -9.70 -9.65 -11.15
CA GLY A 66 -8.36 -9.58 -10.57
C GLY A 66 -7.69 -8.22 -10.80
N PHE A 67 -6.46 -8.08 -10.26
CA PHE A 67 -5.77 -6.79 -10.23
C PHE A 67 -5.19 -6.40 -11.60
N ALA A 68 -4.53 -7.33 -12.30
CA ALA A 68 -3.87 -7.05 -13.57
C ALA A 68 -4.87 -6.64 -14.66
N ARG A 69 -5.92 -7.44 -14.89
CA ARG A 69 -6.95 -7.16 -15.91
C ARG A 69 -7.68 -5.86 -15.62
N ALA A 70 -8.09 -5.64 -14.38
CA ALA A 70 -8.79 -4.43 -13.99
C ALA A 70 -7.94 -3.18 -14.23
N ASN A 71 -6.66 -3.18 -13.83
CA ASN A 71 -5.76 -2.07 -14.15
C ASN A 71 -5.60 -1.85 -15.65
N ASN A 72 -5.45 -2.92 -16.44
CA ASN A 72 -5.26 -2.81 -17.88
C ASN A 72 -6.45 -2.13 -18.59
N ILE A 73 -7.67 -2.32 -18.10
CA ILE A 73 -8.87 -1.65 -18.65
C ILE A 73 -8.71 -0.12 -18.56
N ALA A 74 -8.29 0.40 -17.39
CA ALA A 74 -8.08 1.83 -17.21
C ALA A 74 -6.82 2.33 -17.90
N ILE A 75 -5.71 1.55 -17.88
CA ILE A 75 -4.44 1.96 -18.52
C ILE A 75 -4.63 2.19 -20.02
N LYS A 76 -5.45 1.38 -20.70
CA LYS A 76 -5.79 1.55 -22.14
C LYS A 76 -6.49 2.87 -22.43
N GLN A 77 -7.26 3.41 -21.50
CA GLN A 77 -7.98 4.69 -21.64
C GLN A 77 -7.15 5.90 -21.13
N ALA A 78 -6.26 5.67 -20.18
CA ALA A 78 -5.42 6.69 -19.56
C ALA A 78 -4.45 7.31 -20.57
N ARG A 79 -4.22 8.65 -20.50
CA ARG A 79 -3.40 9.43 -21.44
C ARG A 79 -2.28 10.22 -20.79
N GLY A 80 -2.00 9.99 -19.51
CA GLY A 80 -0.93 10.65 -18.78
C GLY A 80 0.46 10.27 -19.31
N GLU A 81 1.40 11.23 -19.30
CA GLU A 81 2.83 10.97 -19.54
C GLU A 81 3.39 9.97 -18.53
N TYR A 82 2.84 10.01 -17.31
CA TYR A 82 3.07 9.04 -16.27
C TYR A 82 1.77 8.34 -15.89
N LEU A 83 1.92 7.11 -15.39
CA LEU A 83 0.86 6.31 -14.80
C LEU A 83 1.19 6.03 -13.34
N LEU A 84 0.22 6.14 -12.45
CA LEU A 84 0.32 5.66 -11.08
C LEU A 84 -0.70 4.54 -10.87
N LEU A 85 -0.23 3.32 -10.65
CA LEU A 85 -1.07 2.27 -10.08
C LEU A 85 -1.07 2.44 -8.57
N LEU A 86 -2.25 2.56 -7.98
CA LEU A 86 -2.41 2.88 -6.57
C LEU A 86 -3.47 1.99 -5.92
N ASN A 87 -3.15 1.41 -4.76
CA ASN A 87 -4.14 0.68 -3.98
C ASN A 87 -5.15 1.62 -3.32
N PRO A 88 -6.42 1.22 -3.22
CA PRO A 88 -7.50 2.03 -2.65
C PRO A 88 -7.37 2.28 -1.14
N ASP A 89 -6.55 1.49 -0.44
CA ASP A 89 -6.30 1.56 1.00
C ASP A 89 -4.97 2.29 1.34
N THR A 90 -4.67 3.36 0.59
CA THR A 90 -3.47 4.19 0.79
C THR A 90 -3.81 5.63 1.14
N ILE A 91 -2.90 6.30 1.86
CA ILE A 91 -2.90 7.76 2.04
C ILE A 91 -1.65 8.33 1.39
N VAL A 92 -1.84 9.25 0.45
CA VAL A 92 -0.77 9.90 -0.32
C VAL A 92 -0.59 11.33 0.18
N PRO A 93 0.55 11.68 0.81
CA PRO A 93 0.85 13.05 1.24
C PRO A 93 0.93 14.06 0.09
N GLU A 94 0.70 15.31 0.45
CA GLU A 94 0.48 16.46 -0.43
C GLU A 94 1.61 16.69 -1.45
N ASP A 95 2.89 16.42 -1.09
CA ASP A 95 4.06 16.67 -1.96
C ASP A 95 4.58 15.41 -2.69
N THR A 96 4.00 14.25 -2.43
CA THR A 96 4.52 12.96 -2.91
C THR A 96 4.53 12.89 -4.44
N LEU A 97 3.40 13.20 -5.08
CA LEU A 97 3.26 13.06 -6.53
C LEU A 97 4.13 14.06 -7.31
N ALA A 98 4.17 15.32 -6.87
CA ALA A 98 5.03 16.34 -7.46
C ALA A 98 6.52 15.94 -7.40
N ARG A 99 6.95 15.33 -6.29
CA ARG A 99 8.33 14.83 -6.13
C ARG A 99 8.61 13.61 -6.97
N CYS A 100 7.65 12.70 -7.15
CA CYS A 100 7.78 11.56 -8.07
C CYS A 100 7.92 12.06 -9.51
N ILE A 101 7.07 12.99 -9.96
CA ILE A 101 7.15 13.59 -11.30
C ILE A 101 8.51 14.22 -11.52
N ARG A 102 8.94 15.10 -10.62
CA ARG A 102 10.26 15.76 -10.72
C ARG A 102 11.40 14.75 -10.81
N PHE A 103 11.35 13.68 -10.02
CA PHE A 103 12.36 12.62 -10.08
C PHE A 103 12.37 11.94 -11.45
N MET A 104 11.21 11.57 -11.96
CA MET A 104 11.07 10.89 -13.25
C MET A 104 11.47 11.81 -14.41
N ASP A 105 11.12 13.09 -14.37
CA ASP A 105 11.53 14.08 -15.39
C ASP A 105 13.07 14.20 -15.49
N ASN A 106 13.76 14.19 -14.35
CA ASN A 106 15.22 14.25 -14.27
C ASN A 106 15.93 12.91 -14.52
N ARG A 107 15.20 11.82 -14.73
CA ARG A 107 15.77 10.47 -14.91
C ARG A 107 15.10 9.72 -16.06
N PRO A 108 15.48 10.03 -17.32
CA PRO A 108 14.90 9.37 -18.51
C PRO A 108 15.10 7.84 -18.51
N ASP A 109 16.14 7.35 -17.83
CA ASP A 109 16.43 5.93 -17.65
C ASP A 109 15.51 5.24 -16.63
N ALA A 110 14.70 6.00 -15.87
CA ALA A 110 13.76 5.42 -14.92
C ALA A 110 12.48 4.95 -15.64
N GLY A 111 12.19 3.66 -15.58
CA GLY A 111 10.93 3.06 -16.05
C GLY A 111 9.84 3.12 -15.00
N ALA A 112 10.21 2.90 -13.72
CA ALA A 112 9.30 2.93 -12.60
C ALA A 112 9.95 3.49 -11.33
N CYS A 113 9.13 4.08 -10.44
CA CYS A 113 9.54 4.34 -9.08
C CYS A 113 8.42 3.99 -8.08
N GLY A 114 8.85 3.50 -6.92
CA GLY A 114 8.01 3.27 -5.74
C GLY A 114 8.44 4.14 -4.57
N VAL A 115 7.66 4.15 -3.51
CA VAL A 115 7.87 5.01 -2.35
C VAL A 115 7.92 4.20 -1.04
N ALA A 116 8.29 4.85 0.06
CA ALA A 116 8.30 4.26 1.40
C ALA A 116 6.87 4.07 1.90
N MET A 117 6.40 2.84 1.96
CA MET A 117 5.12 2.52 2.60
C MET A 117 5.30 2.38 4.10
N LEU A 118 4.45 3.03 4.88
CA LEU A 118 4.30 2.85 6.31
C LEU A 118 3.07 2.00 6.60
N LYS A 119 3.13 1.24 7.68
CA LYS A 119 1.95 0.62 8.29
C LYS A 119 1.28 1.61 9.25
N ASP A 120 0.13 1.21 9.77
CA ASP A 120 -0.64 1.99 10.75
C ASP A 120 0.09 2.28 12.06
N ASP A 121 1.10 1.46 12.43
CA ASP A 121 1.98 1.66 13.58
C ASP A 121 3.23 2.50 13.25
N GLY A 122 3.27 3.16 12.09
CA GLY A 122 4.40 3.94 11.62
C GLY A 122 5.61 3.12 11.15
N SER A 123 5.57 1.78 11.27
CA SER A 123 6.67 0.92 10.85
C SER A 123 6.84 0.89 9.34
N PHE A 124 8.10 0.82 8.90
CA PHE A 124 8.43 0.70 7.48
C PHE A 124 8.03 -0.67 6.93
N ALA A 125 7.23 -0.68 5.87
CA ALA A 125 6.86 -1.88 5.14
C ALA A 125 7.99 -2.28 4.17
N TYR A 126 8.68 -3.38 4.44
CA TYR A 126 9.84 -3.81 3.65
C TYR A 126 9.51 -4.16 2.19
N GLU A 127 8.27 -4.46 1.87
CA GLU A 127 7.76 -4.62 0.51
C GLU A 127 7.79 -3.35 -0.34
N SER A 128 8.06 -2.19 0.25
CA SER A 128 8.34 -0.93 -0.48
C SER A 128 9.49 -1.06 -1.46
N ARG A 129 10.36 -2.03 -1.25
CA ARG A 129 11.53 -2.30 -2.08
C ARG A 129 11.88 -3.78 -2.04
N ARG A 130 11.96 -4.38 -3.20
CA ARG A 130 12.22 -5.80 -3.33
C ARG A 130 13.26 -6.06 -4.41
N GLY A 131 14.05 -7.15 -4.24
CA GLY A 131 14.82 -7.76 -5.29
C GLY A 131 13.97 -8.74 -6.09
N LEU A 132 14.42 -9.09 -7.30
CA LEU A 132 13.78 -10.12 -8.11
C LEU A 132 13.83 -11.47 -7.38
N PRO A 133 12.73 -12.25 -7.41
CA PRO A 133 12.68 -13.60 -6.87
C PRO A 133 13.36 -14.59 -7.83
N THR A 134 14.69 -14.42 -8.04
CA THR A 134 15.49 -15.45 -8.72
C THR A 134 15.37 -16.76 -7.94
N PRO A 135 15.67 -17.93 -8.54
CA PRO A 135 15.62 -19.21 -7.83
C PRO A 135 16.36 -19.19 -6.50
N PHE A 136 17.56 -18.60 -6.45
CA PHE A 136 18.34 -18.46 -5.22
C PHE A 136 17.71 -17.49 -4.23
N THR A 137 17.23 -16.33 -4.67
CA THR A 137 16.56 -15.34 -3.81
C THR A 137 15.26 -15.90 -3.22
N ALA A 138 14.49 -16.64 -4.03
CA ALA A 138 13.28 -17.32 -3.59
C ALA A 138 13.61 -18.43 -2.57
N PHE A 139 14.64 -19.23 -2.82
CA PHE A 139 15.15 -20.23 -1.87
C PHE A 139 15.51 -19.59 -0.52
N CYS A 140 16.31 -18.51 -0.51
CA CYS A 140 16.68 -17.80 0.72
C CYS A 140 15.44 -17.25 1.48
N LYS A 141 14.40 -16.85 0.76
CA LYS A 141 13.14 -16.38 1.35
C LYS A 141 12.34 -17.53 2.00
N ILE A 142 12.20 -18.64 1.28
CA ILE A 142 11.39 -19.80 1.71
C ILE A 142 12.08 -20.54 2.88
N SER A 143 13.42 -20.72 2.81
CA SER A 143 14.22 -21.40 3.85
C SER A 143 14.41 -20.58 5.13
N GLY A 144 14.05 -19.28 5.13
CA GLY A 144 14.25 -18.39 6.27
C GLY A 144 15.63 -17.71 6.34
N LEU A 145 16.59 -18.04 5.47
CA LEU A 145 17.91 -17.40 5.42
C LEU A 145 17.84 -15.88 5.26
N CYS A 146 16.85 -15.40 4.50
CA CYS A 146 16.58 -13.97 4.36
C CYS A 146 16.16 -13.29 5.69
N ALA A 147 15.50 -14.01 6.59
CA ALA A 147 15.12 -13.52 7.90
C ALA A 147 16.30 -13.60 8.90
N LEU A 148 17.11 -14.66 8.80
CA LEU A 148 18.27 -14.87 9.67
C LEU A 148 19.40 -13.86 9.34
N PHE A 149 19.63 -13.59 8.05
CA PHE A 149 20.68 -12.67 7.58
C PHE A 149 20.08 -11.48 6.79
N PRO A 150 19.24 -10.63 7.40
CA PRO A 150 18.43 -9.64 6.67
C PRO A 150 19.26 -8.52 6.03
N ARG A 151 20.46 -8.24 6.56
CA ARG A 151 21.40 -7.21 6.04
C ARG A 151 22.43 -7.76 5.06
N SER A 152 22.46 -9.06 4.84
CA SER A 152 23.36 -9.68 3.85
C SER A 152 22.95 -9.30 2.43
N ARG A 153 23.92 -8.87 1.60
CA ARG A 153 23.67 -8.63 0.17
C ARG A 153 23.38 -9.91 -0.61
N LEU A 154 23.77 -11.05 -0.09
CA LEU A 154 23.53 -12.36 -0.69
C LEU A 154 22.19 -12.94 -0.26
N PHE A 155 21.97 -13.12 1.05
CA PHE A 155 20.79 -13.78 1.61
C PHE A 155 19.59 -12.85 1.80
N GLY A 156 19.85 -11.55 2.11
CA GLY A 156 18.82 -10.51 2.35
C GLY A 156 18.27 -9.85 1.09
N ARG A 157 18.59 -10.37 -0.10
CA ARG A 157 18.29 -9.73 -1.39
C ARG A 157 16.79 -9.59 -1.68
N TYR A 158 15.95 -10.41 -1.10
CA TYR A 158 14.51 -10.33 -1.34
C TYR A 158 13.89 -9.02 -0.87
N TYR A 159 14.24 -8.53 0.32
CA TYR A 159 13.70 -7.28 0.90
C TYR A 159 14.70 -6.11 0.86
N LEU A 160 15.91 -6.32 0.36
CA LEU A 160 16.95 -5.31 0.21
C LEU A 160 17.20 -4.52 1.53
N ARG A 161 17.15 -5.23 2.70
CA ARG A 161 17.24 -4.58 4.02
C ARG A 161 18.61 -3.97 4.31
N TYR A 162 19.61 -4.29 3.52
CA TYR A 162 20.94 -3.66 3.56
C TYR A 162 20.98 -2.26 2.93
N LEU A 163 19.96 -1.88 2.13
CA LEU A 163 19.87 -0.52 1.58
C LEU A 163 19.35 0.46 2.63
N ASN A 164 19.82 1.71 2.58
CA ASN A 164 19.33 2.77 3.46
C ASN A 164 17.90 3.20 3.05
N LYS A 165 16.94 3.07 3.98
CA LYS A 165 15.54 3.41 3.75
C LYS A 165 15.27 4.91 3.55
N ASN A 166 16.22 5.76 3.94
CA ASN A 166 16.11 7.23 3.86
C ASN A 166 16.82 7.82 2.63
N LYS A 167 17.36 6.97 1.74
CA LYS A 167 18.02 7.40 0.50
C LYS A 167 17.30 6.85 -0.72
N ILE A 168 17.41 7.55 -1.85
CA ILE A 168 16.98 7.02 -3.15
C ILE A 168 17.85 5.81 -3.48
N ASN A 169 17.22 4.71 -3.85
CA ASN A 169 17.91 3.47 -4.18
C ASN A 169 17.40 2.92 -5.51
N ARG A 170 18.31 2.36 -6.31
CA ARG A 170 17.92 1.45 -7.38
C ARG A 170 17.46 0.14 -6.75
N ILE A 171 16.32 -0.35 -7.20
CA ILE A 171 15.70 -1.60 -6.74
C ILE A 171 15.30 -2.45 -7.95
N ASP A 172 15.05 -3.74 -7.74
CA ASP A 172 14.62 -4.56 -8.86
C ASP A 172 13.09 -4.47 -9.06
N VAL A 173 12.31 -4.51 -7.99
CA VAL A 173 10.85 -4.61 -8.05
C VAL A 173 10.18 -3.45 -7.30
N VAL A 174 9.30 -2.73 -7.99
CA VAL A 174 8.41 -1.73 -7.43
C VAL A 174 7.10 -2.40 -6.99
N SER A 175 6.55 -1.99 -5.85
CA SER A 175 5.30 -2.56 -5.34
C SER A 175 4.08 -2.03 -6.10
N GLY A 176 3.16 -2.92 -6.48
CA GLY A 176 1.89 -2.56 -7.12
C GLY A 176 0.97 -1.68 -6.25
N ALA A 177 1.20 -1.62 -4.94
CA ALA A 177 0.43 -0.75 -4.05
C ALA A 177 0.67 0.76 -4.31
N PHE A 178 1.85 1.13 -4.81
CA PHE A 178 2.20 2.45 -5.33
C PHE A 178 3.27 2.25 -6.40
N CYS A 179 2.85 2.15 -7.65
CA CYS A 179 3.73 1.92 -8.79
C CYS A 179 3.64 3.09 -9.77
N PHE A 180 4.60 4.01 -9.70
CA PHE A 180 4.68 5.18 -10.55
C PHE A 180 5.51 4.85 -11.80
N LEU A 181 4.89 4.89 -12.98
CA LEU A 181 5.39 4.33 -14.23
C LEU A 181 5.55 5.41 -15.30
N ARG A 182 6.56 5.29 -16.13
CA ARG A 182 6.72 6.06 -17.37
C ARG A 182 5.86 5.46 -18.47
N ARG A 183 5.01 6.26 -19.13
CA ARG A 183 4.13 5.81 -20.22
C ARG A 183 4.93 5.13 -21.34
N SER A 184 5.97 5.80 -21.86
CA SER A 184 6.78 5.24 -22.94
C SER A 184 7.48 3.92 -22.59
N ALA A 185 7.75 3.68 -21.30
CA ALA A 185 8.29 2.40 -20.85
C ALA A 185 7.22 1.31 -20.90
N ILE A 186 5.98 1.61 -20.47
CA ILE A 186 4.85 0.68 -20.59
C ILE A 186 4.50 0.38 -22.04
N ASP A 187 4.49 1.39 -22.90
CA ASP A 187 4.24 1.23 -24.34
C ASP A 187 5.28 0.27 -24.98
N LYS A 188 6.53 0.30 -24.49
CA LYS A 188 7.61 -0.59 -24.96
C LYS A 188 7.51 -2.01 -24.44
N VAL A 189 7.17 -2.20 -23.15
CA VAL A 189 7.21 -3.54 -22.51
C VAL A 189 5.84 -4.22 -22.45
N GLY A 190 4.78 -3.49 -22.75
CA GLY A 190 3.40 -3.97 -22.64
C GLY A 190 2.79 -3.77 -21.25
N LEU A 191 1.49 -4.03 -21.15
CA LEU A 191 0.66 -3.86 -19.98
C LEU A 191 0.99 -4.89 -18.87
N LEU A 192 0.24 -4.89 -17.78
CA LEU A 192 0.31 -5.93 -16.77
C LEU A 192 -0.07 -7.29 -17.37
N ASP A 193 0.61 -8.34 -16.96
CA ASP A 193 0.36 -9.68 -17.43
C ASP A 193 -0.90 -10.26 -16.74
N GLU A 194 -1.91 -10.59 -17.56
CA GLU A 194 -3.24 -10.99 -17.11
C GLU A 194 -3.34 -12.44 -16.61
N ASP A 195 -2.27 -13.24 -16.75
CA ASP A 195 -2.20 -14.57 -16.13
C ASP A 195 -2.09 -14.48 -14.60
N PHE A 196 -1.64 -13.30 -14.09
CA PHE A 196 -1.66 -13.01 -12.67
C PHE A 196 -3.02 -12.44 -12.28
N PHE A 197 -3.81 -13.22 -11.54
CA PHE A 197 -5.05 -12.70 -10.97
C PHE A 197 -4.80 -11.60 -9.94
N MET A 198 -3.84 -11.83 -9.05
CA MET A 198 -3.37 -10.90 -8.01
C MET A 198 -2.01 -11.39 -7.51
N TYR A 199 -1.10 -10.45 -7.20
CA TYR A 199 0.29 -10.69 -6.84
C TYR A 199 1.14 -11.24 -7.99
N GLY A 200 2.36 -10.75 -8.12
CA GLY A 200 3.30 -11.17 -9.14
C GLY A 200 3.28 -10.34 -10.42
N GLU A 201 2.17 -9.69 -10.76
CA GLU A 201 2.06 -8.77 -11.89
C GLU A 201 3.03 -7.57 -11.77
N ASP A 202 3.27 -7.09 -10.54
CA ASP A 202 4.23 -6.02 -10.26
C ASP A 202 5.68 -6.51 -10.39
N ILE A 203 5.95 -7.75 -10.03
CA ILE A 203 7.26 -8.40 -10.20
C ILE A 203 7.54 -8.62 -11.69
N ASP A 204 6.56 -9.14 -12.41
CA ASP A 204 6.65 -9.38 -13.86
C ASP A 204 6.89 -8.09 -14.64
N LEU A 205 6.09 -7.05 -14.40
CA LEU A 205 6.25 -5.76 -15.03
C LEU A 205 7.64 -5.17 -14.72
N SER A 206 8.05 -5.20 -13.45
CA SER A 206 9.36 -4.71 -13.02
C SER A 206 10.50 -5.46 -13.72
N PHE A 207 10.37 -6.78 -13.88
CA PHE A 207 11.34 -7.62 -14.60
C PHE A 207 11.43 -7.25 -16.08
N ARG A 208 10.28 -7.06 -16.76
CA ARG A 208 10.25 -6.64 -18.17
C ARG A 208 10.86 -5.27 -18.39
N LEU A 209 10.61 -4.31 -17.48
CA LEU A 209 11.23 -2.99 -17.52
C LEU A 209 12.76 -3.08 -17.43
N LEU A 210 13.28 -3.88 -16.50
CA LEU A 210 14.73 -4.09 -16.36
C LEU A 210 15.34 -4.72 -17.60
N ASN A 211 14.68 -5.73 -18.19
CA ASN A 211 15.14 -6.39 -19.42
C ASN A 211 15.11 -5.47 -20.65
N ALA A 212 14.20 -4.48 -20.66
CA ALA A 212 14.14 -3.46 -21.70
C ALA A 212 15.16 -2.31 -21.54
N GLY A 213 16.04 -2.40 -20.50
CA GLY A 213 17.10 -1.45 -20.22
C GLY A 213 16.72 -0.31 -19.27
N TYR A 214 15.47 -0.23 -18.81
CA TYR A 214 15.06 0.75 -17.80
C TYR A 214 15.58 0.38 -16.41
N LYS A 215 15.52 1.35 -15.50
CA LYS A 215 15.86 1.18 -14.08
C LYS A 215 14.64 1.43 -13.22
N ASN A 216 14.48 0.66 -12.17
CA ASN A 216 13.45 0.85 -11.16
C ASN A 216 14.05 1.49 -9.91
N PHE A 217 13.31 2.41 -9.29
CA PHE A 217 13.81 3.18 -8.15
C PHE A 217 12.86 3.12 -6.95
N TYR A 218 13.44 3.26 -5.77
CA TYR A 218 12.77 3.53 -4.52
C TYR A 218 13.07 4.98 -4.12
N LEU A 219 12.03 5.74 -3.79
CA LEU A 219 12.12 7.10 -3.26
C LEU A 219 11.75 7.09 -1.76
N PRO A 220 12.47 7.81 -0.88
CA PRO A 220 12.17 7.87 0.55
C PRO A 220 11.01 8.84 0.86
N LEU A 221 9.96 8.81 0.04
CA LEU A 221 8.70 9.53 0.23
C LEU A 221 7.74 8.61 0.96
N ARG A 222 7.12 9.09 2.03
CA ARG A 222 6.27 8.24 2.86
C ARG A 222 4.83 8.29 2.40
N ILE A 223 4.18 7.14 2.30
CA ILE A 223 2.74 6.98 2.18
C ILE A 223 2.27 6.02 3.28
N LEU A 224 1.01 6.07 3.67
CA LEU A 224 0.41 5.00 4.46
C LEU A 224 -0.20 3.96 3.53
N HIS A 225 -0.08 2.68 3.89
CA HIS A 225 -0.78 1.57 3.24
C HIS A 225 -1.34 0.66 4.32
N TYR A 226 -2.65 0.68 4.52
CA TYR A 226 -3.33 -0.12 5.54
C TYR A 226 -3.14 -1.62 5.33
N LYS A 227 -3.03 -2.07 4.10
CA LYS A 227 -2.68 -3.43 3.68
C LYS A 227 -3.61 -4.54 4.18
N GLY A 228 -4.50 -4.94 3.31
CA GLY A 228 -5.30 -6.14 3.50
C GLY A 228 -6.78 -5.91 3.63
N GLU A 229 -7.25 -4.68 3.42
CA GLU A 229 -8.66 -4.34 3.50
C GLU A 229 -9.48 -5.01 2.40
N SER A 230 -8.94 -5.10 1.19
CA SER A 230 -9.55 -5.83 0.07
C SER A 230 -9.28 -7.34 0.06
N THR A 231 -8.41 -7.85 0.96
CA THR A 231 -8.01 -9.27 0.94
C THR A 231 -7.74 -9.82 2.33
N GLN A 232 -8.58 -10.75 2.81
CA GLN A 232 -8.31 -11.47 4.05
C GLN A 232 -7.12 -12.41 3.89
N LYS A 233 -5.93 -12.01 4.36
CA LYS A 233 -4.66 -12.76 4.27
C LYS A 233 -4.68 -14.15 4.91
N SER A 234 -5.69 -14.44 5.71
CA SER A 234 -5.88 -15.74 6.40
C SER A 234 -6.76 -16.72 5.62
N SER A 235 -7.16 -16.40 4.38
CA SER A 235 -8.00 -17.30 3.58
C SER A 235 -7.15 -18.30 2.80
N ALA A 236 -7.65 -19.55 2.65
CA ALA A 236 -7.03 -20.54 1.78
C ALA A 236 -6.88 -20.03 0.33
N ARG A 237 -7.86 -19.22 -0.12
CA ARG A 237 -7.83 -18.57 -1.43
C ARG A 237 -6.65 -17.62 -1.58
N TYR A 238 -6.34 -16.82 -0.54
CA TYR A 238 -5.16 -15.95 -0.55
C TYR A 238 -3.86 -16.73 -0.75
N LEU A 239 -3.66 -17.81 0.05
CA LEU A 239 -2.46 -18.64 -0.07
C LEU A 239 -2.35 -19.27 -1.45
N HIS A 240 -3.45 -19.80 -1.98
CA HIS A 240 -3.48 -20.41 -3.31
C HIS A 240 -3.07 -19.39 -4.39
N VAL A 241 -3.70 -18.21 -4.42
CA VAL A 241 -3.40 -17.15 -5.41
C VAL A 241 -1.95 -16.69 -5.30
N PHE A 242 -1.47 -16.46 -4.07
CA PHE A 242 -0.09 -16.01 -3.83
C PHE A 242 0.97 -17.02 -4.29
N TYR A 243 0.78 -18.30 -3.93
CA TYR A 243 1.74 -19.34 -4.32
C TYR A 243 1.66 -19.69 -5.80
N ASN A 244 0.46 -19.64 -6.38
CA ASN A 244 0.28 -19.81 -7.83
C ASN A 244 1.00 -18.70 -8.62
N ALA A 245 0.92 -17.45 -8.17
CA ALA A 245 1.64 -16.33 -8.79
C ALA A 245 3.17 -16.56 -8.82
N MET A 246 3.73 -17.14 -7.75
CA MET A 246 5.16 -17.52 -7.72
C MET A 246 5.50 -18.57 -8.78
N LEU A 247 4.62 -19.57 -8.98
CA LEU A 247 4.82 -20.61 -10.00
C LEU A 247 4.67 -20.06 -11.41
N ILE A 248 3.68 -19.16 -11.65
CA ILE A 248 3.52 -18.49 -12.95
C ILE A 248 4.79 -17.72 -13.30
N PHE A 249 5.30 -16.90 -12.37
CA PHE A 249 6.52 -16.11 -12.59
C PHE A 249 7.73 -17.00 -12.90
N PHE A 250 7.93 -18.07 -12.11
CA PHE A 250 9.03 -19.01 -12.36
C PHE A 250 8.90 -19.68 -13.73
N ASN A 251 7.70 -20.16 -14.08
CA ASN A 251 7.47 -20.84 -15.35
C ASN A 251 7.72 -19.93 -16.56
N LYS A 252 7.31 -18.64 -16.47
CA LYS A 252 7.49 -17.68 -17.55
C LYS A 252 8.95 -17.29 -17.76
N HIS A 253 9.68 -17.03 -16.66
CA HIS A 253 10.98 -16.35 -16.77
C HIS A 253 12.19 -17.23 -16.48
N TYR A 254 12.00 -18.36 -15.78
CA TYR A 254 13.14 -19.19 -15.35
C TYR A 254 13.09 -20.64 -15.79
N ARG A 255 11.92 -21.18 -16.12
CA ARG A 255 11.79 -22.62 -16.46
C ARG A 255 12.67 -23.04 -17.64
N ALA A 256 12.73 -22.24 -18.70
CA ALA A 256 13.55 -22.56 -19.87
C ALA A 256 15.05 -22.59 -19.54
N ARG A 257 15.51 -21.69 -18.65
CA ARG A 257 16.91 -21.59 -18.23
C ARG A 257 17.31 -22.64 -17.18
N PHE A 258 16.34 -23.07 -16.36
CA PHE A 258 16.57 -23.99 -15.23
C PHE A 258 15.52 -25.09 -15.19
N PRO A 259 15.46 -25.98 -16.22
CA PRO A 259 14.37 -26.97 -16.31
C PRO A 259 14.38 -27.98 -15.15
N LEU A 260 15.58 -28.36 -14.65
CA LEU A 260 15.73 -29.30 -13.54
C LEU A 260 15.27 -28.72 -12.18
N LEU A 261 15.19 -27.40 -12.05
CA LEU A 261 14.68 -26.75 -10.82
C LEU A 261 13.15 -26.71 -10.76
N ALA A 262 12.43 -26.89 -11.87
CA ALA A 262 10.98 -26.80 -11.91
C ALA A 262 10.27 -27.74 -10.93
N PRO A 263 10.56 -29.04 -10.83
CA PRO A 263 9.96 -29.92 -9.85
C PRO A 263 10.31 -29.53 -8.41
N ILE A 264 11.56 -29.12 -8.16
CA ILE A 264 12.03 -28.72 -6.83
C ILE A 264 11.28 -27.45 -6.37
N VAL A 265 11.18 -26.43 -7.22
CA VAL A 265 10.45 -25.19 -6.92
C VAL A 265 8.98 -25.49 -6.65
N ARG A 266 8.33 -26.31 -7.48
CA ARG A 266 6.94 -26.70 -7.29
C ARG A 266 6.73 -27.39 -5.94
N THR A 267 7.57 -28.37 -5.59
CA THR A 267 7.49 -29.09 -4.31
C THR A 267 7.72 -28.16 -3.13
N ALA A 268 8.75 -27.28 -3.18
CA ALA A 268 9.05 -26.34 -2.12
C ALA A 268 7.91 -25.32 -1.89
N VAL A 269 7.35 -24.79 -2.96
CA VAL A 269 6.21 -23.86 -2.90
C VAL A 269 4.97 -24.54 -2.31
N THR A 270 4.66 -25.77 -2.74
CA THR A 270 3.51 -26.54 -2.22
C THR A 270 3.69 -26.89 -0.75
N ALA A 271 4.87 -27.38 -0.34
CA ALA A 271 5.18 -27.68 1.05
C ALA A 271 5.05 -26.43 1.94
N ARG A 272 5.57 -25.30 1.48
CA ARG A 272 5.45 -24.02 2.20
C ARG A 272 4.00 -23.56 2.32
N ALA A 273 3.20 -23.69 1.26
CA ALA A 273 1.78 -23.39 1.29
C ALA A 273 1.02 -24.20 2.35
N LEU A 274 1.31 -25.49 2.45
CA LEU A 274 0.74 -26.38 3.46
C LEU A 274 1.15 -25.97 4.88
N LEU A 275 2.43 -25.67 5.11
CA LEU A 275 2.92 -25.21 6.42
C LEU A 275 2.24 -23.90 6.85
N ASP A 276 2.11 -22.92 5.93
CA ASP A 276 1.45 -21.65 6.24
C ASP A 276 -0.05 -21.85 6.48
N PHE A 277 -0.71 -22.76 5.78
CA PHE A 277 -2.12 -23.12 6.02
C PHE A 277 -2.32 -23.71 7.41
N CYS A 278 -1.48 -24.66 7.83
CA CYS A 278 -1.54 -25.26 9.18
C CYS A 278 -1.24 -24.23 10.28
N SER A 279 -0.26 -23.36 10.06
CA SER A 279 0.12 -22.30 11.02
C SER A 279 -1.00 -21.27 11.24
N GLN A 280 -1.77 -20.94 10.20
CA GLN A 280 -2.88 -20.00 10.32
C GLN A 280 -4.05 -20.54 11.12
N LYS A 281 -4.33 -21.86 11.03
CA LYS A 281 -5.38 -22.51 11.81
C LYS A 281 -5.14 -22.35 13.31
N ASN A 282 -3.89 -22.43 13.74
CA ASN A 282 -3.50 -22.30 15.16
C ASN A 282 -3.56 -20.84 15.67
N LYS A 283 -3.38 -19.84 14.81
CA LYS A 283 -3.45 -18.42 15.19
C LYS A 283 -4.88 -17.91 15.38
N ARG A 284 -5.87 -18.45 14.66
CA ARG A 284 -7.29 -18.08 14.81
C ARG A 284 -7.87 -18.41 16.22
N LEU A 285 -7.29 -19.36 16.93
CA LEU A 285 -7.72 -19.77 18.26
C LEU A 285 -7.27 -18.82 19.39
N LYS A 286 -6.33 -17.89 19.13
CA LYS A 286 -5.73 -17.02 20.17
C LYS A 286 -6.27 -15.58 20.24
N LEU A 287 -7.21 -15.17 19.38
CA LEU A 287 -7.68 -13.78 19.30
C LEU A 287 -9.10 -13.62 19.87
N LYS A 288 -9.23 -13.68 21.21
CA LYS A 288 -10.44 -13.23 21.93
C LYS A 288 -10.07 -12.64 23.28
N ASN A 289 -9.56 -11.39 23.31
CA ASN A 289 -9.68 -10.55 24.49
C ASN A 289 -10.07 -9.16 24.03
N LYS A 290 -11.34 -8.79 24.25
CA LYS A 290 -11.82 -7.42 24.11
C LYS A 290 -11.39 -6.63 25.35
N HIS A 291 -10.23 -5.97 25.30
CA HIS A 291 -9.92 -4.92 26.25
C HIS A 291 -10.64 -3.61 25.81
N LYS A 292 -11.05 -2.81 26.78
CA LYS A 292 -11.54 -1.44 26.55
C LYS A 292 -10.43 -0.69 25.82
N LYS A 293 -10.75 -0.03 24.69
CA LYS A 293 -9.77 0.69 23.88
C LYS A 293 -9.71 2.14 24.36
N ASN A 294 -8.50 2.65 24.58
CA ASN A 294 -8.25 4.05 24.90
C ASN A 294 -7.60 4.74 23.72
N TRP A 295 -8.25 5.76 23.20
CA TRP A 295 -7.77 6.51 22.05
C TRP A 295 -7.52 7.97 22.41
N LEU A 296 -6.60 8.60 21.70
CA LEU A 296 -6.26 10.00 21.82
C LEU A 296 -6.63 10.71 20.52
N PHE A 297 -7.55 11.68 20.58
CA PHE A 297 -7.86 12.54 19.45
C PHE A 297 -7.05 13.84 19.53
N ILE A 298 -6.43 14.23 18.42
CA ILE A 298 -5.65 15.45 18.29
C ILE A 298 -6.19 16.24 17.10
N GLY A 299 -6.77 17.41 17.36
CA GLY A 299 -7.43 18.19 16.32
C GLY A 299 -8.21 19.36 16.90
N GLN A 300 -9.22 19.83 16.16
CA GLN A 300 -10.10 20.91 16.57
C GLN A 300 -11.24 20.37 17.44
N ARG A 301 -11.84 21.23 18.26
CA ARG A 301 -12.92 20.85 19.18
C ARG A 301 -14.18 20.39 18.44
N GLU A 302 -14.53 21.04 17.34
CA GLU A 302 -15.69 20.72 16.53
C GLU A 302 -15.57 19.32 15.91
N THR A 303 -14.41 19.00 15.39
CA THR A 303 -14.11 17.67 14.78
C THR A 303 -14.05 16.57 15.84
N PHE A 304 -13.55 16.88 17.05
CA PHE A 304 -13.60 15.96 18.18
C PHE A 304 -15.02 15.57 18.58
N ILE A 305 -15.95 16.55 18.65
CA ILE A 305 -17.35 16.28 18.98
C ILE A 305 -17.96 15.30 17.98
N LEU A 306 -17.74 15.54 16.68
CA LEU A 306 -18.20 14.64 15.62
C LEU A 306 -17.58 13.24 15.73
N ALA A 307 -16.27 13.15 15.93
CA ALA A 307 -15.58 11.87 16.09
C ALA A 307 -16.07 11.09 17.31
N ARG A 308 -16.35 11.78 18.42
CA ARG A 308 -16.89 11.17 19.65
C ARG A 308 -18.29 10.60 19.44
N GLN A 309 -19.15 11.29 18.66
CA GLN A 309 -20.49 10.79 18.32
C GLN A 309 -20.41 9.46 17.54
N LEU A 310 -19.45 9.30 16.61
CA LEU A 310 -19.25 8.05 15.87
C LEU A 310 -18.82 6.87 16.76
N LEU A 311 -18.25 7.15 17.92
CA LEU A 311 -17.73 6.14 18.85
C LEU A 311 -18.70 5.89 20.03
N SER A 312 -19.84 6.57 20.14
CA SER A 312 -20.77 6.49 21.27
C SER A 312 -21.23 5.07 21.61
N ASP A 313 -21.42 4.22 20.58
CA ASP A 313 -21.89 2.84 20.73
C ASP A 313 -20.74 1.82 20.91
N ASN A 314 -19.50 2.29 20.98
CA ASN A 314 -18.32 1.45 21.11
C ASN A 314 -17.68 1.61 22.51
N ALA A 315 -17.19 0.53 23.08
CA ALA A 315 -16.43 0.55 24.34
C ALA A 315 -15.04 1.16 24.16
N THR A 316 -14.99 2.40 23.59
CA THR A 316 -13.76 3.14 23.30
C THR A 316 -13.81 4.46 24.03
N ASP A 317 -12.84 4.71 24.92
CA ASP A 317 -12.66 6.02 25.54
C ASP A 317 -11.83 6.89 24.59
N LEU A 318 -12.27 8.13 24.37
CA LEU A 318 -11.61 9.08 23.50
C LEU A 318 -11.19 10.31 24.29
N ASP A 319 -9.90 10.40 24.63
CA ASP A 319 -9.29 11.59 25.20
C ASP A 319 -9.05 12.64 24.09
N PHE A 320 -9.00 13.90 24.47
CA PHE A 320 -8.87 15.02 23.53
C PHE A 320 -7.70 15.94 23.86
N VAL A 321 -7.04 16.40 22.81
CA VAL A 321 -6.06 17.50 22.81
C VAL A 321 -6.41 18.44 21.67
N GLU A 322 -6.74 19.67 22.00
CA GLU A 322 -6.99 20.72 21.02
C GLU A 322 -5.65 21.19 20.44
N ALA A 323 -5.42 20.90 19.18
CA ALA A 323 -4.16 21.19 18.52
C ALA A 323 -4.28 21.22 17.00
N SER A 324 -3.29 21.86 16.39
CA SER A 324 -3.07 21.88 14.96
C SER A 324 -1.57 21.70 14.64
N GLU A 325 -1.23 21.51 13.39
CA GLU A 325 0.17 21.44 12.93
C GLU A 325 0.99 22.69 13.31
N LYS A 326 0.33 23.85 13.52
CA LYS A 326 1.02 25.10 13.87
C LYS A 326 1.46 25.16 15.33
N ASN A 327 0.59 24.73 16.26
CA ASN A 327 0.86 24.84 17.70
C ASN A 327 1.40 23.54 18.33
N LEU A 328 1.28 22.41 17.63
CA LEU A 328 1.79 21.11 18.08
C LEU A 328 2.48 20.37 16.90
N PRO A 329 3.63 20.87 16.40
CA PRO A 329 4.24 20.41 15.15
C PRO A 329 4.71 18.95 15.18
N HIS A 330 5.01 18.39 16.35
CA HIS A 330 5.35 16.95 16.49
C HIS A 330 4.18 16.12 17.04
N GLY A 331 2.98 16.70 17.08
CA GLY A 331 1.74 16.01 17.47
C GLY A 331 1.85 15.39 18.86
N HIS A 332 1.41 14.14 19.00
CA HIS A 332 1.43 13.43 20.28
C HIS A 332 2.84 13.27 20.90
N LEU A 333 3.91 13.37 20.11
CA LEU A 333 5.30 13.27 20.62
C LEU A 333 5.69 14.46 21.50
N ASP A 334 5.06 15.62 21.34
CA ASP A 334 5.30 16.81 22.18
C ASP A 334 4.49 16.78 23.49
N LEU A 335 3.63 15.77 23.68
CA LEU A 335 2.81 15.69 24.88
C LEU A 335 3.58 15.11 26.06
N SER A 336 3.56 15.79 27.22
CA SER A 336 4.15 15.30 28.48
C SER A 336 3.38 14.11 29.10
N ARG A 337 2.32 13.61 28.44
CA ARG A 337 1.47 12.54 28.91
C ARG A 337 2.10 11.17 28.70
N LYS A 338 1.74 10.20 29.56
CA LYS A 338 2.11 8.78 29.36
C LYS A 338 1.30 8.21 28.18
N LEU A 339 1.91 8.17 27.02
CA LEU A 339 1.27 7.73 25.76
C LEU A 339 1.00 6.21 25.73
N ASN A 340 1.71 5.44 26.53
CA ASN A 340 1.56 3.97 26.61
C ASN A 340 0.18 3.47 27.11
N ARG A 341 -0.68 4.39 27.58
CA ARG A 341 -2.06 4.09 27.96
C ARG A 341 -3.03 4.06 26.77
N TYR A 342 -2.62 4.58 25.61
CA TYR A 342 -3.44 4.64 24.41
C TYR A 342 -3.06 3.53 23.44
N ASP A 343 -4.06 3.01 22.72
CA ASP A 343 -3.91 2.03 21.64
C ASP A 343 -3.81 2.71 20.27
N CYS A 344 -4.43 3.87 20.14
CA CYS A 344 -4.55 4.60 18.88
C CYS A 344 -4.44 6.11 19.12
N VAL A 345 -3.82 6.81 18.19
CA VAL A 345 -3.87 8.25 18.06
C VAL A 345 -4.65 8.61 16.79
N VAL A 346 -5.69 9.43 16.95
CA VAL A 346 -6.55 9.89 15.86
C VAL A 346 -6.21 11.34 15.54
N TYR A 347 -5.83 11.60 14.31
CA TYR A 347 -5.56 12.95 13.83
C TYR A 347 -6.72 13.49 13.00
N ASP A 348 -7.09 14.74 13.30
CA ASP A 348 -7.93 15.57 12.44
C ASP A 348 -7.15 15.98 11.19
N THR A 349 -7.63 15.57 10.01
CA THR A 349 -6.95 15.81 8.74
C THR A 349 -7.05 17.25 8.24
N ASP A 350 -7.89 18.09 8.84
CA ASP A 350 -7.94 19.53 8.54
C ASP A 350 -7.02 20.34 9.46
N ALA A 351 -6.75 19.82 10.66
CA ALA A 351 -5.79 20.41 11.59
C ALA A 351 -4.34 20.01 11.27
N PHE A 352 -4.12 18.83 10.68
CA PHE A 352 -2.80 18.28 10.32
C PHE A 352 -2.79 17.79 8.87
N SER A 353 -1.73 18.16 8.12
CA SER A 353 -1.49 17.61 6.79
C SER A 353 -1.13 16.11 6.86
N TYR A 354 -1.51 15.35 5.83
CA TYR A 354 -1.12 13.93 5.74
C TYR A 354 0.40 13.76 5.80
N LYS A 355 1.16 14.67 5.20
CA LYS A 355 2.61 14.69 5.27
C LYS A 355 3.10 14.77 6.72
N ARG A 356 2.52 15.68 7.52
CA ARG A 356 2.90 15.85 8.93
C ARG A 356 2.54 14.63 9.75
N ILE A 357 1.32 14.10 9.60
CA ILE A 357 0.84 12.90 10.29
C ILE A 357 1.79 11.73 10.05
N LEU A 358 2.16 11.45 8.79
CA LEU A 358 3.03 10.32 8.47
C LEU A 358 4.49 10.52 8.89
N LEU A 359 4.96 11.78 8.98
CA LEU A 359 6.25 12.09 9.59
C LEU A 359 6.27 11.76 11.08
N ILE A 360 5.24 12.19 11.81
CA ILE A 360 5.09 11.94 13.25
C ILE A 360 5.03 10.43 13.51
N MET A 361 4.18 9.70 12.78
CA MET A 361 4.03 8.25 12.93
C MET A 361 5.31 7.48 12.62
N ALA A 362 6.10 7.92 11.66
CA ALA A 362 7.39 7.29 11.36
C ALA A 362 8.43 7.46 12.48
N HIS A 363 8.32 8.52 13.31
CA HIS A 363 9.14 8.73 14.51
C HIS A 363 8.58 7.96 15.71
N GLU A 364 7.24 7.84 15.82
CA GLU A 364 6.57 7.08 16.88
C GLU A 364 6.96 5.59 16.88
N HIS A 365 7.25 5.03 15.69
CA HIS A 365 7.54 3.60 15.55
C HIS A 365 8.61 3.09 16.52
N GLY A 366 8.20 2.16 17.37
CA GLY A 366 9.05 1.52 18.37
C GLY A 366 9.12 2.24 19.73
N VAL A 367 8.46 3.41 19.89
CA VAL A 367 8.39 4.15 21.15
C VAL A 367 7.19 3.72 21.99
N ASN A 368 5.97 4.02 21.56
CA ASN A 368 4.76 3.76 22.35
C ASN A 368 3.81 2.72 21.72
N ARG A 369 4.10 2.23 20.52
CA ARG A 369 3.30 1.24 19.76
C ARG A 369 1.87 1.70 19.43
N LEU A 370 1.67 3.00 19.31
CA LEU A 370 0.40 3.59 18.93
C LEU A 370 0.05 3.27 17.48
N ARG A 371 -1.24 3.02 17.23
CA ARG A 371 -1.77 2.91 15.88
C ARG A 371 -2.33 4.23 15.40
N LEU A 372 -2.31 4.45 14.10
CA LEU A 372 -2.87 5.63 13.45
C LEU A 372 -4.37 5.45 13.19
N GLY A 373 -5.16 6.42 13.63
CA GLY A 373 -6.47 6.74 13.13
C GLY A 373 -6.47 8.13 12.48
N THR A 374 -7.34 8.36 11.53
CA THR A 374 -7.57 9.68 10.96
C THR A 374 -9.06 9.99 10.95
N PHE A 375 -9.42 11.23 11.27
CA PHE A 375 -10.75 11.74 11.12
C PHE A 375 -10.75 12.83 10.04
N SER A 376 -11.67 12.72 9.08
CA SER A 376 -11.83 13.73 8.03
C SER A 376 -13.21 14.38 8.17
N PRO A 377 -13.28 15.69 8.43
CA PRO A 377 -14.55 16.42 8.45
C PRO A 377 -15.30 16.34 7.12
N LEU A 378 -14.57 16.29 5.99
CA LEU A 378 -15.16 16.19 4.65
C LEU A 378 -15.93 14.89 4.43
N SER A 379 -15.49 13.79 5.00
CA SER A 379 -16.19 12.51 4.92
C SER A 379 -17.12 12.27 6.12
N GLY A 380 -16.89 12.96 7.24
CA GLY A 380 -17.54 12.69 8.51
C GLY A 380 -17.16 11.30 9.07
N ARG A 381 -15.96 10.78 8.73
CA ARG A 381 -15.56 9.41 9.09
C ARG A 381 -14.24 9.38 9.83
N LEU A 382 -14.18 8.43 10.78
CA LEU A 382 -12.97 8.06 11.47
C LEU A 382 -12.50 6.71 10.91
N VAL A 383 -11.29 6.69 10.33
CA VAL A 383 -10.70 5.52 9.65
C VAL A 383 -9.49 5.04 10.44
N THR A 384 -9.48 3.75 10.76
CA THR A 384 -8.34 3.02 11.34
C THR A 384 -8.04 1.81 10.48
N MET A 385 -6.94 1.09 10.73
CA MET A 385 -6.63 -0.16 10.02
C MET A 385 -7.71 -1.24 10.22
N ASP A 386 -8.30 -1.30 11.41
CA ASP A 386 -9.22 -2.39 11.76
C ASP A 386 -10.67 -2.10 11.38
N ARG A 387 -11.05 -0.81 11.29
CA ARG A 387 -12.45 -0.40 11.14
C ARG A 387 -12.61 1.05 10.68
N VAL A 388 -13.71 1.31 10.02
CA VAL A 388 -14.23 2.65 9.72
C VAL A 388 -15.48 2.90 10.57
N TYR A 389 -15.57 4.11 11.14
CA TYR A 389 -16.67 4.55 11.98
C TYR A 389 -17.41 5.72 11.33
#